data_92da0a46f0f9792d03e96707099a655b
#
_entry.id   92da0a46f0f9792d03e96707099a655b
#
_cell.length_a   1.000
_cell.length_b   1.000
_cell.length_c   1.000
_cell.angle_alpha   90.00
_cell.angle_beta   90.00
_cell.angle_gamma   90.00
#
_symmetry.space_group_name_H-M   'P 1'
#
loop_
_entity.id
_entity.type
_entity.pdbx_description
1 polymer ?
#
loop_
_entity_poly.entity_id
_entity_poly.type
_entity_poly.pdbx_seq_one_letter_code
_entity_poly.pdbx_strand_id
1 'polypeptide(L)'
;MKKDEIMSDVNSRKVYVRPDDTAVISCPHCNCQKTVPVGSCKGSKCRVKIKCKCGDVFPVDLEFRKKIRKKVKLLGKFTNSSQKNIRGDIIVKDLSMSGLQFVTMDIEKLKIGDEITVSFKLDNAEKSTIKKEVIVKNINNNNVGCEFEMSSEYAPDGPLGFYIMS
;
A
#
# COMPACT_ATOMS: atom_id res chain seq x y z
N MET A 1 32.90 16.94 -13.91
CA MET A 1 32.38 16.69 -12.55
C MET A 1 31.05 17.43 -12.41
N LYS A 2 29.92 16.75 -12.62
CA LYS A 2 28.60 17.33 -12.35
C LYS A 2 28.17 16.87 -10.96
N LYS A 3 28.00 17.85 -10.07
CA LYS A 3 27.48 17.66 -8.71
C LYS A 3 26.03 17.21 -8.82
N ASP A 4 25.74 15.99 -8.40
CA ASP A 4 24.38 15.56 -8.08
C ASP A 4 23.96 16.29 -6.79
N GLU A 5 23.19 17.37 -6.97
CA GLU A 5 22.48 18.01 -5.87
C GLU A 5 21.40 17.02 -5.37
N ILE A 6 21.64 16.51 -4.17
CA ILE A 6 20.63 15.84 -3.35
C ILE A 6 19.58 16.91 -3.02
N MET A 7 18.53 16.99 -3.86
CA MET A 7 17.37 17.82 -3.55
C MET A 7 16.58 17.12 -2.44
N SER A 8 16.69 17.71 -1.24
CA SER A 8 15.87 17.47 -0.05
C SER A 8 14.38 17.30 -0.43
N ASP A 9 13.69 16.41 0.30
CA ASP A 9 12.25 16.11 0.23
C ASP A 9 11.38 17.36 0.41
N VAL A 10 11.24 18.16 -0.63
CA VAL A 10 10.26 19.25 -0.68
C VAL A 10 8.95 18.69 -1.17
N ASN A 11 8.06 18.41 -0.21
CA ASN A 11 6.59 18.39 -0.28
C ASN A 11 5.98 17.97 -1.64
N SER A 12 6.30 16.76 -2.12
CA SER A 12 5.64 16.23 -3.32
C SER A 12 4.20 15.87 -2.98
N ARG A 13 3.24 16.40 -3.77
CA ARG A 13 1.83 16.07 -3.61
C ARG A 13 1.55 14.69 -4.21
N LYS A 14 0.91 13.83 -3.44
CA LYS A 14 0.43 12.55 -3.91
C LYS A 14 -0.88 12.73 -4.67
N VAL A 15 -0.93 12.26 -5.92
CA VAL A 15 -2.13 12.33 -6.77
C VAL A 15 -2.51 10.92 -7.20
N TYR A 16 -3.77 10.55 -6.97
CA TYR A 16 -4.30 9.25 -7.38
C TYR A 16 -4.67 9.26 -8.86
N VAL A 17 -4.24 8.23 -9.56
CA VAL A 17 -4.56 8.02 -10.97
C VAL A 17 -5.94 7.36 -11.09
N ARG A 18 -6.76 7.88 -12.00
CA ARG A 18 -8.09 7.35 -12.30
C ARG A 18 -8.01 6.03 -13.08
N PRO A 19 -9.10 5.26 -13.15
CA PRO A 19 -9.15 4.01 -13.94
C PRO A 19 -8.88 4.18 -15.43
N ASP A 20 -9.12 5.37 -15.98
CA ASP A 20 -8.86 5.75 -17.37
C ASP A 20 -7.42 6.22 -17.63
N ASP A 21 -6.50 5.94 -16.69
CA ASP A 21 -5.09 6.34 -16.74
C ASP A 21 -4.87 7.87 -16.81
N THR A 22 -5.81 8.64 -16.29
CA THR A 22 -5.66 10.09 -16.13
C THR A 22 -5.47 10.49 -14.67
N ALA A 23 -4.84 11.65 -14.43
CA ALA A 23 -4.69 12.25 -13.12
C ALA A 23 -5.13 13.72 -13.15
N VAL A 24 -5.88 14.15 -12.12
CA VAL A 24 -6.22 15.58 -11.93
C VAL A 24 -5.19 16.19 -11.02
N ILE A 25 -4.44 17.14 -11.55
CA ILE A 25 -3.34 17.81 -10.85
C ILE A 25 -3.72 19.26 -10.61
N SER A 26 -3.67 19.68 -9.34
CA SER A 26 -3.92 21.06 -8.92
C SER A 26 -2.59 21.78 -8.67
N CYS A 27 -2.39 22.93 -9.28
CA CYS A 27 -1.22 23.77 -9.05
C CYS A 27 -1.22 24.32 -7.62
N PRO A 28 -0.11 24.21 -6.87
CA PRO A 28 -0.05 24.74 -5.51
C PRO A 28 -0.05 26.26 -5.44
N HIS A 29 0.35 26.93 -6.52
CA HIS A 29 0.47 28.39 -6.57
C HIS A 29 -0.85 29.06 -6.99
N CYS A 30 -1.51 28.61 -8.06
CA CYS A 30 -2.70 29.27 -8.60
C CYS A 30 -3.99 28.45 -8.49
N ASN A 31 -3.93 27.26 -7.90
CA ASN A 31 -5.04 26.29 -7.76
C ASN A 31 -5.70 25.84 -9.08
N CYS A 32 -5.13 26.21 -10.23
CA CYS A 32 -5.61 25.74 -11.52
C CYS A 32 -5.49 24.21 -11.62
N GLN A 33 -6.55 23.55 -12.05
CA GLN A 33 -6.59 22.11 -12.23
C GLN A 33 -6.36 21.74 -13.69
N LYS A 34 -5.61 20.67 -13.91
CA LYS A 34 -5.36 20.09 -15.23
C LYS A 34 -5.48 18.57 -15.16
N THR A 35 -6.23 17.98 -16.07
CA THR A 35 -6.24 16.53 -16.28
C THR A 35 -5.13 16.17 -17.27
N VAL A 36 -4.27 15.23 -16.88
CA VAL A 36 -3.14 14.77 -17.70
C VAL A 36 -3.20 13.26 -17.87
N PRO A 37 -2.90 12.72 -19.08
CA PRO A 37 -2.73 11.27 -19.26
C PRO A 37 -1.40 10.84 -18.63
N VAL A 38 -1.42 9.74 -17.88
CA VAL A 38 -0.27 9.25 -17.13
C VAL A 38 -0.01 7.76 -17.34
N GLY A 39 -0.63 7.15 -18.33
CA GLY A 39 -0.56 5.72 -18.63
C GLY A 39 0.86 5.19 -18.89
N SER A 40 1.77 6.04 -19.39
CA SER A 40 3.18 5.68 -19.63
C SER A 40 4.01 5.47 -18.34
N CYS A 41 3.48 5.88 -17.20
CA CYS A 41 4.16 5.78 -15.89
C CYS A 41 3.81 4.53 -15.08
N LYS A 42 3.09 3.55 -15.65
CA LYS A 42 2.66 2.34 -14.92
C LYS A 42 3.85 1.50 -14.44
N GLY A 43 3.82 1.09 -13.17
CA GLY A 43 4.66 0.02 -12.62
C GLY A 43 5.72 0.42 -11.60
N SER A 44 5.96 1.70 -11.33
CA SER A 44 6.90 2.15 -10.30
C SER A 44 6.41 3.44 -9.65
N LYS A 45 7.03 3.85 -8.54
CA LYS A 45 6.83 5.18 -7.98
C LYS A 45 7.15 6.21 -9.07
N CYS A 46 6.10 6.74 -9.70
CA CYS A 46 6.27 7.70 -10.79
C CYS A 46 6.19 9.11 -10.20
N ARG A 47 7.34 9.76 -10.10
CA ARG A 47 7.44 11.18 -9.77
C ARG A 47 7.59 11.96 -11.07
N VAL A 48 6.66 12.86 -11.34
CA VAL A 48 6.67 13.72 -12.53
C VAL A 48 6.77 15.18 -12.13
N LYS A 49 7.45 15.99 -12.92
CA LYS A 49 7.45 17.45 -12.78
C LYS A 49 6.40 18.03 -13.69
N ILE A 50 5.49 18.81 -13.14
CA ILE A 50 4.39 19.45 -13.86
C ILE A 50 4.65 20.95 -13.96
N LYS A 51 4.58 21.48 -15.19
CA LYS A 51 4.61 22.92 -15.44
C LYS A 51 3.18 23.46 -15.57
N CYS A 52 2.83 24.41 -14.72
CA CYS A 52 1.56 25.10 -14.76
C CYS A 52 1.57 26.28 -15.76
N LYS A 53 0.39 26.70 -16.21
CA LYS A 53 0.23 27.92 -17.05
C LYS A 53 0.69 29.19 -16.32
N CYS A 54 0.67 29.23 -14.97
CA CYS A 54 1.17 30.35 -14.19
C CYS A 54 2.71 30.44 -14.12
N GLY A 55 3.43 29.48 -14.76
CA GLY A 55 4.89 29.43 -14.79
C GLY A 55 5.50 28.54 -13.68
N ASP A 56 4.74 28.16 -12.67
CA ASP A 56 5.22 27.31 -11.56
C ASP A 56 5.52 25.89 -12.02
N VAL A 57 6.59 25.29 -11.47
CA VAL A 57 7.02 23.90 -11.73
C VAL A 57 7.13 23.15 -10.43
N PHE A 58 6.35 22.12 -10.25
CA PHE A 58 6.28 21.36 -9.00
C PHE A 58 6.28 19.84 -9.23
N PRO A 59 6.83 19.08 -8.26
CA PRO A 59 6.83 17.62 -8.32
C PRO A 59 5.47 17.05 -7.89
N VAL A 60 5.06 15.96 -8.55
CA VAL A 60 3.86 15.19 -8.24
C VAL A 60 4.22 13.71 -8.19
N ASP A 61 3.83 13.02 -7.11
CA ASP A 61 3.94 11.59 -6.98
C ASP A 61 2.62 10.93 -7.42
N LEU A 62 2.67 10.20 -8.52
CA LEU A 62 1.51 9.49 -9.06
C LEU A 62 1.29 8.16 -8.33
N GLU A 63 0.07 7.95 -7.85
CA GLU A 63 -0.35 6.73 -7.19
C GLU A 63 -1.36 5.97 -8.05
N PHE A 64 -0.93 4.83 -8.60
CA PHE A 64 -1.75 3.97 -9.47
C PHE A 64 -2.59 2.95 -8.71
N ARG A 65 -2.45 2.89 -7.39
CA ARG A 65 -3.20 1.94 -6.57
C ARG A 65 -4.66 2.36 -6.46
N LYS A 66 -5.57 1.45 -6.80
CA LYS A 66 -7.01 1.68 -6.71
C LYS A 66 -7.53 1.74 -5.26
N LYS A 67 -6.77 1.20 -4.31
CA LYS A 67 -7.18 1.10 -2.89
C LYS A 67 -6.17 1.79 -1.99
N ILE A 68 -6.70 2.55 -1.03
CA ILE A 68 -5.91 3.23 0.01
C ILE A 68 -5.20 2.17 0.86
N ARG A 69 -3.95 2.46 1.23
CA ARG A 69 -3.17 1.65 2.17
C ARG A 69 -2.85 2.48 3.40
N LYS A 70 -3.31 2.03 4.55
CA LYS A 70 -3.00 2.63 5.84
C LYS A 70 -1.69 2.07 6.36
N LYS A 71 -0.73 2.95 6.66
CA LYS A 71 0.52 2.58 7.33
C LYS A 71 0.25 2.28 8.79
N VAL A 72 0.75 1.14 9.26
CA VAL A 72 0.55 0.66 10.62
C VAL A 72 1.81 -0.01 11.15
N LYS A 73 1.82 -0.35 12.44
CA LYS A 73 2.85 -1.19 13.08
C LYS A 73 2.16 -2.10 14.08
N LEU A 74 1.61 -3.21 13.61
CA LEU A 74 0.83 -4.13 14.43
C LEU A 74 1.54 -5.47 14.57
N LEU A 75 1.67 -5.95 15.80
CA LEU A 75 2.24 -7.26 16.08
C LEU A 75 1.20 -8.35 15.80
N GLY A 76 1.66 -9.45 15.24
CA GLY A 76 0.80 -10.58 14.91
C GLY A 76 1.56 -11.86 14.68
N LYS A 77 0.85 -12.87 14.22
CA LYS A 77 1.39 -14.18 13.88
C LYS A 77 0.79 -14.66 12.56
N PHE A 78 1.53 -15.52 11.86
CA PHE A 78 0.98 -16.29 10.75
C PHE A 78 1.01 -17.77 11.03
N THR A 79 0.10 -18.50 10.39
CA THR A 79 0.10 -19.96 10.29
C THR A 79 0.03 -20.32 8.82
N ASN A 80 1.00 -21.05 8.32
CA ASN A 80 1.06 -21.48 6.94
C ASN A 80 0.37 -22.83 6.77
N SER A 81 -0.84 -22.80 6.22
CA SER A 81 -1.66 -24.01 5.99
C SER A 81 -1.09 -24.87 4.85
N SER A 82 -0.46 -24.25 3.85
CA SER A 82 0.17 -24.95 2.73
C SER A 82 1.42 -25.73 3.15
N GLN A 83 2.03 -25.40 4.30
CA GLN A 83 3.26 -26.03 4.79
C GLN A 83 3.11 -26.57 6.21
N LYS A 84 2.29 -27.61 6.40
CA LYS A 84 2.13 -28.36 7.65
C LYS A 84 1.85 -27.47 8.90
N ASN A 85 1.10 -26.37 8.71
CA ASN A 85 0.75 -25.42 9.78
C ASN A 85 1.95 -24.81 10.51
N ILE A 86 3.03 -24.56 9.79
CA ILE A 86 4.19 -23.84 10.32
C ILE A 86 3.77 -22.43 10.74
N ARG A 87 4.32 -21.95 11.86
CA ARG A 87 3.97 -20.64 12.45
C ARG A 87 5.18 -19.72 12.50
N GLY A 88 4.91 -18.42 12.50
CA GLY A 88 5.92 -17.39 12.69
C GLY A 88 5.32 -16.08 13.19
N ASP A 89 6.19 -15.20 13.69
CA ASP A 89 5.81 -13.86 14.13
C ASP A 89 5.89 -12.86 12.99
N ILE A 90 4.98 -11.87 13.00
CA ILE A 90 4.90 -10.83 11.98
C ILE A 90 4.73 -9.45 12.59
N ILE A 91 5.18 -8.45 11.84
CA ILE A 91 4.84 -7.04 12.08
C ILE A 91 4.12 -6.53 10.83
N VAL A 92 2.83 -6.28 10.93
CA VAL A 92 2.05 -5.69 9.83
C VAL A 92 2.49 -4.25 9.64
N LYS A 93 2.82 -3.88 8.39
CA LYS A 93 3.34 -2.56 8.00
C LYS A 93 2.34 -1.70 7.26
N ASP A 94 1.47 -2.31 6.49
CA ASP A 94 0.34 -1.63 5.86
C ASP A 94 -0.85 -2.56 5.68
N LEU A 95 -2.03 -1.94 5.67
CA LEU A 95 -3.33 -2.57 5.49
C LEU A 95 -4.09 -1.86 4.40
N SER A 96 -4.82 -2.63 3.59
CA SER A 96 -5.79 -2.14 2.61
C SER A 96 -7.04 -3.01 2.63
N MET A 97 -8.09 -2.58 1.90
CA MET A 97 -9.29 -3.37 1.74
C MET A 97 -9.11 -4.71 1.01
N SER A 98 -7.96 -4.93 0.34
CA SER A 98 -7.71 -6.15 -0.45
C SER A 98 -6.52 -6.97 0.03
N GLY A 99 -5.80 -6.52 1.06
CA GLY A 99 -4.63 -7.24 1.52
C GLY A 99 -3.79 -6.45 2.50
N LEU A 100 -2.67 -7.02 2.86
CA LEU A 100 -1.74 -6.45 3.83
C LEU A 100 -0.28 -6.70 3.43
N GLN A 101 0.61 -5.92 3.99
CA GLN A 101 2.05 -6.18 3.96
C GLN A 101 2.57 -6.33 5.37
N PHE A 102 3.39 -7.33 5.59
CA PHE A 102 4.07 -7.54 6.87
C PHE A 102 5.56 -7.83 6.69
N VAL A 103 6.29 -7.73 7.79
CA VAL A 103 7.69 -8.15 7.91
C VAL A 103 7.76 -9.35 8.84
N THR A 104 8.57 -10.33 8.49
CA THR A 104 8.89 -11.47 9.34
C THR A 104 10.38 -11.81 9.26
N MET A 105 10.90 -12.41 10.34
CA MET A 105 12.24 -13.02 10.33
C MET A 105 12.19 -14.48 9.86
N ASP A 106 11.00 -15.06 9.81
CA ASP A 106 10.74 -16.47 9.44
C ASP A 106 10.44 -16.61 7.93
N ILE A 107 11.16 -15.86 7.09
CA ILE A 107 10.85 -15.76 5.65
C ILE A 107 11.01 -17.10 4.91
N GLU A 108 11.90 -17.96 5.37
CA GLU A 108 12.14 -19.30 4.82
C GLU A 108 10.93 -20.24 4.96
N LYS A 109 9.99 -19.88 5.85
CA LYS A 109 8.73 -20.63 6.08
C LYS A 109 7.62 -20.24 5.13
N LEU A 110 7.89 -19.32 4.17
CA LEU A 110 6.90 -18.74 3.27
C LEU A 110 7.36 -18.83 1.82
N LYS A 111 6.40 -19.12 0.93
CA LYS A 111 6.59 -19.11 -0.53
C LYS A 111 5.48 -18.32 -1.19
N ILE A 112 5.76 -17.76 -2.36
CA ILE A 112 4.72 -17.13 -3.20
C ILE A 112 3.69 -18.20 -3.57
N GLY A 113 2.41 -17.87 -3.38
CA GLY A 113 1.27 -18.76 -3.60
C GLY A 113 0.82 -19.51 -2.34
N ASP A 114 1.57 -19.45 -1.23
CA ASP A 114 1.12 -20.08 0.02
C ASP A 114 -0.17 -19.42 0.53
N GLU A 115 -1.08 -20.26 1.00
CA GLU A 115 -2.26 -19.88 1.77
C GLU A 115 -1.90 -19.87 3.25
N ILE A 116 -2.00 -18.70 3.87
CA ILE A 116 -1.65 -18.51 5.26
C ILE A 116 -2.79 -17.82 6.03
N THR A 117 -2.93 -18.16 7.28
CA THR A 117 -3.79 -17.43 8.20
C THR A 117 -2.95 -16.42 8.97
N VAL A 118 -3.30 -15.13 8.90
CA VAL A 118 -2.68 -14.07 9.70
C VAL A 118 -3.60 -13.65 10.83
N SER A 119 -3.02 -13.41 12.01
CA SER A 119 -3.75 -12.93 13.19
C SER A 119 -2.97 -11.79 13.84
N PHE A 120 -3.60 -10.63 14.02
CA PHE A 120 -3.01 -9.44 14.64
C PHE A 120 -4.06 -8.62 15.36
N LYS A 121 -3.61 -7.76 16.30
CA LYS A 121 -4.49 -6.84 17.03
C LYS A 121 -4.36 -5.44 16.45
N LEU A 122 -5.52 -4.78 16.26
CA LEU A 122 -5.57 -3.36 15.90
C LEU A 122 -5.15 -2.49 17.10
N ASP A 123 -4.60 -1.34 16.82
CA ASP A 123 -4.24 -0.34 17.83
C ASP A 123 -5.38 0.67 18.11
N ASN A 124 -6.60 0.31 17.73
CA ASN A 124 -7.81 1.06 18.08
C ASN A 124 -8.19 0.88 19.56
N ALA A 125 -9.14 1.69 20.04
CA ALA A 125 -9.59 1.66 21.45
C ALA A 125 -10.06 0.26 21.89
N GLU A 126 -10.70 -0.49 21.00
CA GLU A 126 -11.25 -1.83 21.27
C GLU A 126 -10.20 -2.94 21.17
N LYS A 127 -9.00 -2.65 20.66
CA LYS A 127 -7.93 -3.63 20.41
C LYS A 127 -8.42 -4.88 19.69
N SER A 128 -9.29 -4.68 18.68
CA SER A 128 -9.95 -5.74 17.93
C SER A 128 -8.94 -6.72 17.34
N THR A 129 -9.16 -8.01 17.54
CA THR A 129 -8.33 -9.05 16.94
C THR A 129 -8.85 -9.36 15.54
N ILE A 130 -7.97 -9.22 14.55
CA ILE A 130 -8.24 -9.56 13.15
C ILE A 130 -7.59 -10.92 12.86
N LYS A 131 -8.37 -11.82 12.28
CA LYS A 131 -7.90 -13.10 11.75
C LYS A 131 -8.38 -13.22 10.31
N LYS A 132 -7.44 -13.42 9.36
CA LYS A 132 -7.72 -13.47 7.93
C LYS A 132 -6.92 -14.56 7.24
N GLU A 133 -7.56 -15.22 6.28
CA GLU A 133 -6.90 -16.06 5.30
C GLU A 133 -6.40 -15.21 4.16
N VAL A 134 -5.15 -15.42 3.77
CA VAL A 134 -4.48 -14.60 2.76
C VAL A 134 -3.56 -15.45 1.91
N ILE A 135 -3.37 -15.03 0.66
CA ILE A 135 -2.46 -15.65 -0.29
C ILE A 135 -1.20 -14.77 -0.39
N VAL A 136 -0.03 -15.37 -0.26
CA VAL A 136 1.26 -14.70 -0.44
C VAL A 136 1.45 -14.37 -1.92
N LYS A 137 1.50 -13.07 -2.26
CA LYS A 137 1.64 -12.58 -3.65
C LYS A 137 3.04 -12.17 -4.02
N ASN A 138 3.79 -11.62 -3.07
CA ASN A 138 5.18 -11.27 -3.29
C ASN A 138 6.01 -11.36 -2.01
N ILE A 139 7.30 -11.62 -2.18
CA ILE A 139 8.30 -11.64 -1.12
C ILE A 139 9.48 -10.81 -1.60
N ASN A 140 9.88 -9.82 -0.80
CA ASN A 140 11.06 -8.99 -1.08
C ASN A 140 11.84 -8.81 0.22
N ASN A 141 13.00 -9.48 0.32
CA ASN A 141 13.73 -9.64 1.57
C ASN A 141 12.79 -10.17 2.66
N ASN A 142 12.67 -9.47 3.79
CA ASN A 142 11.79 -9.84 4.90
C ASN A 142 10.34 -9.29 4.75
N ASN A 143 10.03 -8.58 3.65
CA ASN A 143 8.70 -8.02 3.41
C ASN A 143 7.85 -9.00 2.59
N VAL A 144 6.66 -9.28 3.07
CA VAL A 144 5.70 -10.19 2.46
C VAL A 144 4.42 -9.43 2.15
N GLY A 145 4.05 -9.38 0.88
CA GLY A 145 2.79 -8.80 0.42
C GLY A 145 1.76 -9.90 0.20
N CYS A 146 0.59 -9.74 0.82
CA CYS A 146 -0.49 -10.71 0.76
C CYS A 146 -1.80 -10.06 0.29
N GLU A 147 -2.61 -10.86 -0.37
CA GLU A 147 -3.97 -10.54 -0.77
C GLU A 147 -4.95 -11.34 0.10
N PHE A 148 -6.03 -10.69 0.58
CA PHE A 148 -7.09 -11.38 1.29
C PHE A 148 -7.80 -12.35 0.37
N GLU A 149 -8.02 -13.57 0.84
CA GLU A 149 -8.90 -14.49 0.16
C GLU A 149 -10.33 -13.97 0.28
N MET A 150 -10.93 -13.64 -0.86
CA MET A 150 -12.29 -13.11 -0.91
C MET A 150 -13.28 -14.26 -0.80
N SER A 151 -13.58 -14.70 0.40
CA SER A 151 -14.56 -15.74 0.69
C SER A 151 -16.00 -15.24 0.75
N SER A 152 -16.32 -14.03 0.29
CA SER A 152 -17.70 -13.59 -0.03
C SER A 152 -17.73 -12.19 -0.62
N GLU A 153 -18.63 -11.97 -1.54
CA GLU A 153 -18.84 -10.75 -2.33
C GLU A 153 -19.28 -9.51 -1.52
N TYR A 154 -19.47 -9.61 -0.20
CA TYR A 154 -20.02 -8.55 0.62
C TYR A 154 -19.45 -8.59 2.05
N ALA A 155 -18.53 -7.76 2.34
CA ALA A 155 -18.38 -6.88 3.48
C ALA A 155 -16.92 -6.51 3.66
N PRO A 156 -16.55 -5.24 3.72
CA PRO A 156 -15.42 -4.86 4.55
C PRO A 156 -15.76 -5.38 5.94
N ASP A 157 -14.98 -6.33 6.48
CA ASP A 157 -15.15 -6.74 7.87
C ASP A 157 -15.22 -5.48 8.71
N GLY A 158 -16.34 -5.26 9.37
CA GLY A 158 -16.66 -4.01 10.03
C GLY A 158 -15.49 -3.38 10.78
N PRO A 159 -14.81 -4.10 11.71
CA PRO A 159 -13.68 -3.53 12.45
C PRO A 159 -12.49 -3.14 11.57
N LEU A 160 -12.12 -3.98 10.59
CA LEU A 160 -10.97 -3.70 9.70
C LEU A 160 -11.28 -2.58 8.71
N GLY A 161 -12.48 -2.57 8.13
CA GLY A 161 -12.92 -1.53 7.20
C GLY A 161 -12.95 -0.16 7.87
N PHE A 162 -13.58 -0.04 9.03
CA PHE A 162 -13.57 1.19 9.83
C PHE A 162 -12.17 1.64 10.20
N TYR A 163 -11.32 0.72 10.64
CA TYR A 163 -9.93 1.02 10.99
C TYR A 163 -9.11 1.54 9.81
N ILE A 164 -9.31 1.02 8.60
CA ILE A 164 -8.58 1.49 7.41
C ILE A 164 -9.04 2.88 6.98
N MET A 165 -10.33 3.20 7.17
CA MET A 165 -10.92 4.47 6.76
C MET A 165 -10.82 5.58 7.80
N SER A 166 -10.48 5.27 9.06
CA SER A 166 -10.20 6.24 10.13
C SER A 166 -8.75 6.76 10.02
#